data_02c1de12fd235a910c6b451a9187798b
#
_entry.id   02c1de12fd235a910c6b451a9187798b
#
_cell.length_a   1.000
_cell.length_b   1.000
_cell.length_c   1.000
_cell.angle_alpha   90.00
_cell.angle_beta   90.00
_cell.angle_gamma   90.00
#
_symmetry.space_group_name_H-M   'P 1'
#
loop_
_entity.id
_entity.type
_entity.pdbx_description
1 polymer ?
#
loop_
_entity_poly.entity_id
_entity_poly.type
_entity_poly.pdbx_seq_one_letter_code
_entity_poly.pdbx_strand_id
1 'polypeptide(L)'
;MNQNPTTTTAPVPLHILLRRRREELSLHQTQIAEALHVTPECIGQWESGHRRMELSKVPGIAAALQMDAKELCVKALAEFHPLVYATLFGNEAAPASIQRAAV
;
A
#
# COMPACT_ATOMS: atom_id res chain seq x y z
N MET A 1 5.51 -8.43 24.82
CA MET A 1 5.43 -8.38 24.35
C MET A 1 5.32 -8.21 23.40
N ASN A 2 5.48 -8.17 23.26
CA ASN A 2 5.30 -7.95 22.47
C ASN A 2 5.45 -7.97 21.47
N GLN A 3 5.42 -7.96 21.22
CA GLN A 3 5.52 -7.92 20.41
C GLN A 3 5.87 -8.02 19.49
N ASN A 4 6.09 -8.05 19.49
CA ASN A 4 6.36 -8.05 18.78
C ASN A 4 6.73 -8.29 17.90
N PRO A 5 6.82 -8.25 17.96
CA PRO A 5 7.22 -8.33 17.15
C PRO A 5 7.28 -8.78 16.22
N THR A 6 7.52 -9.02 16.48
CA THR A 6 7.47 -9.84 15.70
C THR A 6 6.87 -10.02 14.68
N THR A 7 6.23 -10.35 15.04
CA THR A 7 5.28 -10.19 14.23
C THR A 7 5.56 -9.44 13.06
N THR A 8 6.40 -8.76 13.10
CA THR A 8 6.76 -7.93 12.07
C THR A 8 7.28 -8.58 10.89
N THR A 9 7.38 -9.87 10.89
CA THR A 9 7.88 -10.57 9.75
C THR A 9 6.96 -10.45 8.57
N ALA A 10 5.68 -10.30 8.80
CA ALA A 10 4.74 -10.19 7.68
C ALA A 10 4.25 -8.76 7.56
N PRO A 11 4.48 -8.13 6.43
CA PRO A 11 4.01 -6.77 6.25
C PRO A 11 2.49 -6.71 6.27
N VAL A 12 1.96 -5.63 6.78
CA VAL A 12 0.52 -5.41 6.81
C VAL A 12 0.04 -5.17 5.39
N PRO A 13 -1.01 -5.85 4.94
CA PRO A 13 -1.54 -5.58 3.60
C PRO A 13 -1.97 -4.14 3.45
N LEU A 14 -1.87 -3.64 2.23
CA LEU A 14 -2.18 -2.25 1.95
C LEU A 14 -3.58 -1.87 2.41
N HIS A 15 -4.57 -2.72 2.13
CA HIS A 15 -5.95 -2.39 2.46
C HIS A 15 -6.17 -2.20 3.96
N ILE A 16 -5.47 -2.97 4.77
CA ILE A 16 -5.58 -2.84 6.23
C ILE A 16 -4.88 -1.55 6.67
N LEU A 17 -3.73 -1.27 6.09
CA LEU A 17 -2.98 -0.07 6.41
C LEU A 17 -3.78 1.19 6.13
N LEU A 18 -4.46 1.23 4.99
CA LEU A 18 -5.26 2.39 4.62
C LEU A 18 -6.39 2.62 5.60
N ARG A 19 -7.08 1.56 5.98
CA ARG A 19 -8.19 1.69 6.91
C ARG A 19 -7.70 2.16 8.28
N ARG A 20 -6.62 1.57 8.77
CA ARG A 20 -6.07 1.97 10.06
C ARG A 20 -5.70 3.44 10.06
N ARG A 21 -5.05 3.88 9.00
CA ARG A 21 -4.63 5.27 8.95
C ARG A 21 -5.82 6.21 8.92
N ARG A 22 -6.84 5.85 8.14
CA ARG A 22 -8.04 6.66 8.10
C ARG A 22 -8.66 6.78 9.49
N GLU A 23 -8.73 5.67 10.20
CA GLU A 23 -9.31 5.65 11.54
C GLU A 23 -8.45 6.46 12.53
N GLU A 24 -7.14 6.37 12.40
CA GLU A 24 -6.25 7.18 13.24
C GLU A 24 -6.50 8.67 13.06
N LEU A 25 -6.83 9.06 11.85
CA LEU A 25 -7.08 10.46 11.56
C LEU A 25 -8.53 10.86 11.81
N SER A 26 -9.34 9.93 12.26
CA SER A 26 -10.77 10.14 12.52
C SER A 26 -11.51 10.63 11.28
N LEU A 27 -11.12 10.10 10.14
CA LEU A 27 -11.76 10.47 8.88
C LEU A 27 -12.80 9.43 8.49
N HIS A 28 -13.84 9.88 7.79
CA HIS A 28 -14.86 9.00 7.26
C HIS A 28 -14.53 8.61 5.83
N GLN A 29 -15.04 7.46 5.40
CA GLN A 29 -14.85 7.03 4.03
C GLN A 29 -15.33 8.07 3.02
N THR A 30 -16.41 8.76 3.36
CA THR A 30 -16.94 9.80 2.48
C THR A 30 -15.96 10.94 2.26
N GLN A 31 -15.20 11.29 3.29
CA GLN A 31 -14.24 12.37 3.16
C GLN A 31 -13.11 11.99 2.20
N ILE A 32 -12.65 10.75 2.31
CA ILE A 32 -11.62 10.27 1.39
C ILE A 32 -12.18 10.18 -0.03
N ALA A 33 -13.41 9.69 -0.16
CA ALA A 33 -14.03 9.54 -1.45
C ALA A 33 -14.15 10.88 -2.17
N GLU A 34 -14.55 11.91 -1.43
CA GLU A 34 -14.65 13.23 -2.00
C GLU A 34 -13.30 13.74 -2.48
N ALA A 35 -12.29 13.53 -1.67
CA ALA A 35 -10.96 14.02 -2.02
C ALA A 35 -10.43 13.36 -3.29
N LEU A 36 -10.81 12.12 -3.53
CA LEU A 36 -10.33 11.37 -4.67
C LEU A 36 -11.32 11.32 -5.84
N HIS A 37 -12.47 11.94 -5.67
CA HIS A 37 -13.53 11.93 -6.70
C HIS A 37 -13.97 10.50 -7.05
N VAL A 38 -14.16 9.69 -6.02
CA VAL A 38 -14.70 8.34 -6.17
C VAL A 38 -15.87 8.20 -5.20
N THR A 39 -16.54 7.06 -5.26
CA THR A 39 -17.68 6.82 -4.37
C THR A 39 -17.20 6.28 -3.03
N PRO A 40 -17.97 6.48 -1.96
CA PRO A 40 -17.62 5.86 -0.68
C PRO A 40 -17.56 4.35 -0.76
N GLU A 41 -18.38 3.73 -1.61
CA GLU A 41 -18.33 2.29 -1.81
C GLU A 41 -16.98 1.85 -2.35
N CYS A 42 -16.40 2.67 -3.22
CA CYS A 42 -15.08 2.38 -3.76
C CYS A 42 -14.04 2.33 -2.64
N ILE A 43 -14.10 3.30 -1.74
CA ILE A 43 -13.19 3.33 -0.59
C ILE A 43 -13.40 2.08 0.26
N GLY A 44 -14.65 1.73 0.51
CA GLY A 44 -14.96 0.54 1.30
C GLY A 44 -14.41 -0.72 0.68
N GLN A 45 -14.50 -0.84 -0.64
CA GLN A 45 -13.99 -2.01 -1.34
C GLN A 45 -12.48 -2.08 -1.29
N TRP A 46 -11.81 -0.94 -1.37
CA TRP A 46 -10.36 -0.90 -1.24
C TRP A 46 -9.95 -1.32 0.17
N GLU A 47 -10.65 -0.82 1.19
CA GLU A 47 -10.30 -1.10 2.58
C GLU A 47 -10.60 -2.54 2.99
N SER A 48 -11.58 -3.15 2.36
CA SER A 48 -11.91 -4.54 2.67
C SER A 48 -11.07 -5.53 1.90
N GLY A 49 -10.34 -5.05 0.90
CA GLY A 49 -9.57 -5.94 0.06
C GLY A 49 -10.36 -6.58 -1.06
N HIS A 50 -11.65 -6.23 -1.20
CA HIS A 50 -12.47 -6.78 -2.27
C HIS A 50 -12.06 -6.26 -3.63
N ARG A 51 -11.48 -5.08 -3.67
CA ARG A 51 -11.08 -4.46 -4.91
C ARG A 51 -9.68 -3.90 -4.75
N ARG A 52 -8.80 -4.25 -5.68
CA ARG A 52 -7.43 -3.75 -5.66
C ARG A 52 -7.44 -2.29 -6.11
N MET A 53 -6.71 -1.46 -5.37
CA MET A 53 -6.56 -0.07 -5.73
C MET A 53 -5.63 0.05 -6.93
N GLU A 54 -6.02 0.88 -7.89
CA GLU A 54 -5.15 1.16 -9.03
C GLU A 54 -3.96 1.97 -8.56
N LEU A 55 -2.79 1.66 -9.10
CA LEU A 55 -1.58 2.38 -8.71
C LEU A 55 -1.71 3.88 -8.92
N SER A 56 -2.44 4.29 -9.96
CA SER A 56 -2.61 5.70 -10.25
C SER A 56 -3.38 6.45 -9.16
N LYS A 57 -4.11 5.72 -8.32
CA LYS A 57 -4.87 6.34 -7.23
C LYS A 57 -4.07 6.48 -5.96
N VAL A 58 -2.95 5.78 -5.87
CA VAL A 58 -2.18 5.73 -4.63
C VAL A 58 -1.65 7.09 -4.19
N PRO A 59 -1.10 7.92 -5.08
CA PRO A 59 -0.64 9.25 -4.64
C PRO A 59 -1.76 10.09 -4.03
N GLY A 60 -2.95 10.02 -4.61
CA GLY A 60 -4.08 10.78 -4.07
C GLY A 60 -4.50 10.32 -2.71
N ILE A 61 -4.57 9.00 -2.50
CA ILE A 61 -4.97 8.49 -1.20
C ILE A 61 -3.89 8.76 -0.17
N ALA A 62 -2.62 8.71 -0.57
CA ALA A 62 -1.55 9.05 0.34
C ALA A 62 -1.70 10.49 0.85
N ALA A 63 -2.00 11.41 -0.06
CA ALA A 63 -2.21 12.80 0.33
C ALA A 63 -3.40 12.93 1.27
N ALA A 64 -4.50 12.27 0.97
CA ALA A 64 -5.70 12.34 1.80
C ALA A 64 -5.46 11.76 3.18
N LEU A 65 -4.60 10.76 3.30
CA LEU A 65 -4.31 10.10 4.57
C LEU A 65 -3.04 10.63 5.22
N GLN A 66 -2.45 11.66 4.66
CA GLN A 66 -1.23 12.26 5.22
C GLN A 66 -0.12 11.22 5.36
N MET A 67 0.07 10.45 4.32
CA MET A 67 1.12 9.43 4.26
C MET A 67 2.12 9.81 3.19
N ASP A 68 3.30 9.24 3.31
CA ASP A 68 4.33 9.47 2.29
C ASP A 68 3.93 8.78 0.99
N ALA A 69 3.75 9.56 -0.06
CA ALA A 69 3.26 9.02 -1.33
C ALA A 69 4.24 8.04 -1.95
N LYS A 70 5.52 8.33 -1.85
CA LYS A 70 6.53 7.45 -2.43
C LYS A 70 6.53 6.10 -1.73
N GLU A 71 6.52 6.11 -0.40
CA GLU A 71 6.51 4.88 0.37
C GLU A 71 5.25 4.07 0.07
N LEU A 72 4.11 4.74 -0.02
CA LEU A 72 2.87 4.04 -0.27
C LEU A 72 2.85 3.46 -1.68
N CYS A 73 3.37 4.17 -2.65
CA CYS A 73 3.47 3.66 -4.01
C CYS A 73 4.39 2.45 -4.09
N VAL A 74 5.52 2.51 -3.41
CA VAL A 74 6.44 1.39 -3.40
C VAL A 74 5.79 0.16 -2.77
N LYS A 75 5.09 0.35 -1.68
CA LYS A 75 4.39 -0.74 -1.03
C LYS A 75 3.31 -1.33 -1.94
N ALA A 76 2.52 -0.48 -2.57
CA ALA A 76 1.47 -0.95 -3.46
C ALA A 76 2.06 -1.72 -4.64
N LEU A 77 3.15 -1.20 -5.18
CA LEU A 77 3.80 -1.85 -6.31
C LEU A 77 4.32 -3.24 -5.91
N ALA A 78 4.96 -3.33 -4.75
CA ALA A 78 5.48 -4.60 -4.28
C ALA A 78 4.36 -5.61 -4.03
N GLU A 79 3.25 -5.14 -3.50
CA GLU A 79 2.14 -6.02 -3.14
C GLU A 79 1.34 -6.46 -4.37
N PHE A 80 1.06 -5.53 -5.29
CA PHE A 80 0.17 -5.80 -6.41
C PHE A 80 0.91 -6.26 -7.66
N HIS A 81 2.15 -5.84 -7.81
CA HIS A 81 2.93 -6.14 -9.01
C HIS A 81 4.34 -6.56 -8.63
N PRO A 82 4.48 -7.71 -7.96
CA PRO A 82 5.77 -8.09 -7.41
C PRO A 82 6.87 -8.27 -8.45
N LEU A 83 6.51 -8.70 -9.66
CA LEU A 83 7.53 -8.85 -10.70
C LEU A 83 8.04 -7.50 -11.17
N VAL A 84 7.15 -6.53 -11.27
CA VAL A 84 7.55 -5.18 -11.66
C VAL A 84 8.42 -4.58 -10.56
N TYR A 85 8.01 -4.78 -9.32
CA TYR A 85 8.79 -4.30 -8.18
C TYR A 85 10.19 -4.89 -8.21
N ALA A 86 10.28 -6.20 -8.39
CA ALA A 86 11.57 -6.88 -8.41
C ALA A 86 12.44 -6.39 -9.58
N THR A 87 11.81 -6.12 -10.71
CA THR A 87 12.53 -5.61 -11.87
C THR A 87 13.14 -4.24 -11.59
N LEU A 88 12.38 -3.38 -10.93
CA LEU A 88 12.83 -2.03 -10.66
C LEU A 88 13.82 -1.93 -9.51
N PHE A 89 13.58 -2.68 -8.45
CA PHE A 89 14.33 -2.52 -7.21
C PHE A 89 15.16 -3.72 -6.84
N GLY A 90 14.97 -4.81 -7.52
CA GLY A 90 15.61 -6.06 -7.16
C GLY A 90 14.89 -6.72 -6.02
N ASN A 91 15.30 -7.94 -5.74
CA ASN A 91 14.75 -8.71 -4.64
C ASN A 91 15.76 -8.70 -3.52
N GLU A 92 15.45 -8.03 -2.45
CA GLU A 92 16.39 -7.88 -1.36
C GLU A 92 16.77 -9.17 -0.71
N ALA A 93 15.92 -10.15 -0.76
CA ALA A 93 16.24 -11.42 -0.18
C ALA A 93 17.39 -12.09 -0.90
N ALA A 94 17.47 -11.92 -2.22
CA ALA A 94 18.55 -12.47 -3.00
C ALA A 94 18.94 -11.51 -4.08
N PRO A 95 19.16 -10.28 -3.74
CA PRO A 95 19.30 -9.27 -4.77
C PRO A 95 20.54 -9.42 -5.60
N ALA A 96 21.62 -9.73 -4.96
CA ALA A 96 22.86 -9.75 -5.67
C ALA A 96 22.89 -10.82 -6.71
N SER A 97 22.44 -11.98 -6.38
CA SER A 97 22.45 -13.07 -7.33
C SER A 97 21.54 -12.80 -8.48
N ILE A 98 20.37 -12.30 -8.18
CA ILE A 98 19.40 -12.04 -9.22
C ILE A 98 19.86 -10.95 -10.14
N GLN A 99 20.41 -9.92 -9.58
CA GLN A 99 20.86 -8.80 -10.38
C GLN A 99 21.99 -9.21 -11.30
N ARG A 100 22.89 -10.01 -10.83
CA ARG A 100 23.96 -10.46 -11.67
C ARG A 100 23.47 -11.36 -12.78
N ALA A 101 22.48 -12.15 -12.46
CA ALA A 101 21.94 -13.02 -13.49
C ALA A 101 21.27 -12.21 -14.57
N ALA A 102 20.73 -11.09 -14.23
CA ALA A 102 20.07 -10.26 -15.20
C ALA A 102 21.05 -9.52 -16.08
N VAL A 103 22.21 -9.41 -15.66
CA VAL A 103 23.21 -8.76 -16.44
C VAL A 103 23.80 -9.69 -17.52
#